data_ccde3b85eb5cf63799acc460687a9b65
#
_entry.id   ccde3b85eb5cf63799acc460687a9b65
#
_cell.length_a   1.000
_cell.length_b   1.000
_cell.length_c   1.000
_cell.angle_alpha   90.00
_cell.angle_beta   90.00
_cell.angle_gamma   90.00
#
_symmetry.space_group_name_H-M   'P 1'
#
loop_
_entity.id
_entity.type
_entity.pdbx_description
1 polymer ?
#
loop_
_entity_poly.entity_id
_entity_poly.type
_entity_poly.pdbx_seq_one_letter_code
_entity_poly.pdbx_strand_id
1 'polypeptide(L)'
;PREMLSDAYEAAGVTETLARWLDGRMIRLVTVDTIDSESWFSADDREWRANRQEAYYEYVAEEVVPFVRSLSDWTRLPVSVGCGFGGTHAAILFLRRPDLFAGLISLAGSYDAKTFFGGWLNARLYDNSPLDFLPNMANEHPYIEIYNARKMVFCTGQGEGLDESRRTTDLLRSVLHERGINAWVDFWGADVDYGWEWWKKQLVYFLPYVLGR
;
A
#
# COMPACT_ATOMS: atom_id res chain seq x y z
N PRO A 1 1.38 2.61 16.83
CA PRO A 1 1.96 2.00 15.65
C PRO A 1 3.46 2.28 15.66
N ARG A 2 4.27 1.26 15.38
CA ARG A 2 5.73 1.42 15.26
C ARG A 2 6.06 1.60 13.79
N GLU A 3 7.08 2.42 13.52
CA GLU A 3 7.69 2.54 12.21
C GLU A 3 8.07 1.17 11.67
N MET A 4 7.76 0.91 10.41
CA MET A 4 8.07 -0.36 9.76
C MET A 4 9.39 -0.20 9.04
N LEU A 5 10.47 -0.59 9.71
CA LEU A 5 11.80 -0.62 9.12
C LEU A 5 11.98 -1.85 8.21
N SER A 6 12.92 -1.79 7.30
CA SER A 6 13.18 -2.86 6.31
C SER A 6 13.50 -4.21 6.95
N ASP A 7 14.16 -4.21 8.09
CA ASP A 7 14.47 -5.40 8.88
C ASP A 7 13.25 -6.03 9.58
N ALA A 8 12.14 -5.27 9.73
CA ALA A 8 10.91 -5.79 10.33
C ALA A 8 10.31 -6.95 9.50
N TYR A 9 10.47 -6.93 8.17
CA TYR A 9 10.02 -8.02 7.31
C TYR A 9 10.83 -9.30 7.53
N GLU A 10 12.15 -9.17 7.68
CA GLU A 10 13.03 -10.31 7.97
C GLU A 10 12.78 -10.83 9.39
N ALA A 11 12.77 -9.95 10.38
CA ALA A 11 12.49 -10.31 11.78
C ALA A 11 11.11 -10.97 11.96
N ALA A 12 10.12 -10.64 11.14
CA ALA A 12 8.81 -11.27 11.11
C ALA A 12 8.76 -12.62 10.40
N GLY A 13 9.85 -13.05 9.74
CA GLY A 13 9.92 -14.31 9.00
C GLY A 13 9.16 -14.24 7.66
N VAL A 14 9.10 -13.08 7.01
CA VAL A 14 8.47 -12.94 5.69
C VAL A 14 9.29 -13.63 4.62
N THR A 15 10.61 -13.59 4.71
CA THR A 15 11.53 -14.26 3.79
C THR A 15 11.28 -15.77 3.78
N GLU A 16 11.19 -16.40 4.95
CA GLU A 16 10.87 -17.81 5.11
C GLU A 16 9.45 -18.13 4.60
N THR A 17 8.49 -17.24 4.89
CA THR A 17 7.10 -17.39 4.43
C THR A 17 7.02 -17.40 2.91
N LEU A 18 7.85 -16.60 2.24
CA LEU A 18 7.90 -16.48 0.79
C LEU A 18 8.99 -17.33 0.13
N ALA A 19 9.69 -18.20 0.87
CA ALA A 19 10.83 -18.99 0.39
C ALA A 19 10.53 -19.74 -0.93
N ARG A 20 9.33 -20.35 -1.06
CA ARG A 20 8.92 -21.04 -2.30
C ARG A 20 9.08 -20.15 -3.56
N TRP A 21 8.73 -18.88 -3.46
CA TRP A 21 8.82 -17.95 -4.59
C TRP A 21 10.22 -17.35 -4.75
N LEU A 22 10.93 -17.13 -3.64
CA LEU A 22 12.29 -16.59 -3.63
C LEU A 22 13.29 -17.62 -4.14
N ASP A 23 13.28 -18.84 -3.60
CA ASP A 23 14.18 -19.93 -4.01
C ASP A 23 13.91 -20.38 -5.44
N GLY A 24 12.61 -20.37 -5.83
CA GLY A 24 12.19 -20.64 -7.20
C GLY A 24 12.52 -19.50 -8.19
N ARG A 25 13.16 -18.42 -7.74
CA ARG A 25 13.47 -17.22 -8.53
C ARG A 25 12.26 -16.63 -9.25
N MET A 26 11.08 -16.79 -8.67
CA MET A 26 9.83 -16.28 -9.23
C MET A 26 9.57 -14.82 -8.85
N ILE A 27 10.14 -14.40 -7.73
CA ILE A 27 10.11 -13.02 -7.22
C ILE A 27 11.48 -12.63 -6.66
N ARG A 28 11.68 -11.33 -6.51
CA ARG A 28 12.66 -10.72 -5.63
C ARG A 28 11.90 -9.87 -4.62
N LEU A 29 12.35 -9.86 -3.37
CA LEU A 29 11.82 -9.00 -2.32
C LEU A 29 12.79 -7.84 -2.13
N VAL A 30 12.27 -6.63 -2.17
CA VAL A 30 12.99 -5.40 -1.82
C VAL A 30 12.16 -4.70 -0.77
N THR A 31 12.75 -4.42 0.37
CA THR A 31 12.12 -3.72 1.48
C THR A 31 12.64 -2.29 1.54
N VAL A 32 11.76 -1.35 1.88
CA VAL A 32 12.07 0.08 1.98
C VAL A 32 11.64 0.55 3.36
N ASP A 33 12.53 1.25 4.04
CA ASP A 33 12.20 1.87 5.33
C ASP A 33 11.18 2.99 5.15
N THR A 34 10.29 3.13 6.13
CA THR A 34 9.34 4.24 6.18
C THR A 34 9.86 5.37 7.07
N ILE A 35 9.26 6.53 6.95
CA ILE A 35 9.54 7.70 7.79
C ILE A 35 8.32 8.12 8.60
N ASP A 36 7.52 7.14 9.02
CA ASP A 36 6.23 7.37 9.67
C ASP A 36 6.36 8.16 10.98
N SER A 37 7.45 7.97 11.73
CA SER A 37 7.78 8.73 12.93
C SER A 37 8.03 10.22 12.67
N GLU A 38 8.46 10.57 11.45
CA GLU A 38 8.68 11.95 11.02
C GLU A 38 7.49 12.54 10.25
N SER A 39 6.55 11.72 9.82
CA SER A 39 5.40 12.13 8.99
C SER A 39 4.07 11.83 9.69
N TRP A 40 3.50 10.65 9.45
CA TRP A 40 2.14 10.29 9.90
C TRP A 40 1.96 10.31 11.41
N PHE A 41 2.97 9.90 12.17
CA PHE A 41 2.91 9.74 13.62
C PHE A 41 3.76 10.78 14.37
N SER A 42 4.34 11.75 13.68
CA SER A 42 5.06 12.85 14.32
C SER A 42 4.10 13.76 15.10
N ALA A 43 4.64 14.40 16.14
CA ALA A 43 3.96 15.46 16.87
C ALA A 43 4.26 16.87 16.30
N ASP A 44 5.06 16.94 15.22
CA ASP A 44 5.44 18.17 14.58
C ASP A 44 4.28 18.88 13.86
N ASP A 45 4.57 20.06 13.32
CA ASP A 45 3.60 20.82 12.53
C ASP A 45 3.04 20.02 11.35
N ARG A 46 1.75 20.17 11.11
CA ARG A 46 1.01 19.37 10.11
C ARG A 46 1.52 19.60 8.69
N GLU A 47 1.92 20.83 8.35
CA GLU A 47 2.45 21.14 7.03
C GLU A 47 3.83 20.51 6.84
N TRP A 48 4.68 20.60 7.85
CA TRP A 48 5.98 19.92 7.84
C TRP A 48 5.85 18.40 7.66
N ARG A 49 4.95 17.77 8.42
CA ARG A 49 4.64 16.33 8.33
C ARG A 49 4.15 15.93 6.93
N ALA A 50 3.25 16.72 6.34
CA ALA A 50 2.75 16.49 4.98
C ALA A 50 3.87 16.64 3.94
N ASN A 51 4.79 17.59 4.13
CA ASN A 51 5.96 17.78 3.27
C ASN A 51 6.92 16.58 3.38
N ARG A 52 7.14 16.06 4.60
CA ARG A 52 7.96 14.84 4.79
C ARG A 52 7.35 13.62 4.08
N GLN A 53 6.04 13.45 4.20
CA GLN A 53 5.34 12.37 3.51
C GLN A 53 5.46 12.49 1.98
N GLU A 54 5.31 13.69 1.44
CA GLU A 54 5.47 13.91 0.00
C GLU A 54 6.89 13.63 -0.46
N ALA A 55 7.89 14.09 0.28
CA ALA A 55 9.30 13.80 -0.01
C ALA A 55 9.60 12.29 0.03
N TYR A 56 8.99 11.54 0.95
CA TYR A 56 9.11 10.10 0.99
C TYR A 56 8.47 9.43 -0.25
N TYR A 57 7.28 9.88 -0.63
CA TYR A 57 6.63 9.40 -1.84
C TYR A 57 7.52 9.64 -3.08
N GLU A 58 8.04 10.86 -3.24
CA GLU A 58 8.93 11.23 -4.36
C GLU A 58 10.19 10.37 -4.34
N TYR A 59 10.82 10.19 -3.18
CA TYR A 59 12.00 9.31 -3.03
C TYR A 59 11.72 7.88 -3.51
N VAL A 60 10.62 7.29 -3.08
CA VAL A 60 10.30 5.92 -3.50
C VAL A 60 9.98 5.85 -4.99
N ALA A 61 9.18 6.78 -5.51
CA ALA A 61 8.74 6.78 -6.91
C ALA A 61 9.89 7.09 -7.89
N GLU A 62 10.74 8.07 -7.56
CA GLU A 62 11.72 8.62 -8.49
C GLU A 62 13.15 8.10 -8.30
N GLU A 63 13.44 7.50 -7.14
CA GLU A 63 14.77 6.95 -6.86
C GLU A 63 14.74 5.44 -6.61
N VAL A 64 13.92 4.97 -5.65
CA VAL A 64 13.91 3.54 -5.27
C VAL A 64 13.37 2.66 -6.40
N VAL A 65 12.24 3.01 -7.01
CA VAL A 65 11.65 2.18 -8.09
C VAL A 65 12.57 2.11 -9.30
N PRO A 66 13.16 3.20 -9.82
CA PRO A 66 14.16 3.13 -10.88
C PRO A 66 15.40 2.29 -10.48
N PHE A 67 15.90 2.45 -9.26
CA PHE A 67 17.01 1.66 -8.75
C PHE A 67 16.68 0.16 -8.74
N VAL A 68 15.53 -0.23 -8.17
CA VAL A 68 15.06 -1.62 -8.14
C VAL A 68 14.98 -2.21 -9.56
N ARG A 69 14.49 -1.44 -10.52
CA ARG A 69 14.42 -1.86 -11.93
C ARG A 69 15.80 -2.03 -12.55
N SER A 70 16.79 -1.25 -12.14
CA SER A 70 18.17 -1.38 -12.62
C SER A 70 18.91 -2.60 -12.08
N LEU A 71 18.47 -3.17 -10.97
CA LEU A 71 19.13 -4.34 -10.33
C LEU A 71 18.90 -5.65 -11.10
N SER A 72 18.06 -5.66 -12.12
CA SER A 72 17.73 -6.88 -12.85
C SER A 72 17.42 -6.61 -14.32
N ASP A 73 17.68 -7.60 -15.16
CA ASP A 73 17.25 -7.63 -16.56
C ASP A 73 15.73 -7.90 -16.71
N TRP A 74 15.01 -7.89 -15.61
CA TRP A 74 13.56 -8.12 -15.62
C TRP A 74 12.86 -6.91 -16.21
N THR A 75 12.18 -7.13 -17.31
CA THR A 75 11.38 -6.10 -17.98
C THR A 75 10.04 -5.83 -17.29
N ARG A 76 9.67 -6.66 -16.32
CA ARG A 76 8.41 -6.53 -15.58
C ARG A 76 8.49 -5.42 -14.54
N LEU A 77 7.40 -4.68 -14.40
CA LEU A 77 7.24 -3.71 -13.33
C LEU A 77 7.17 -4.40 -11.95
N PRO A 78 7.65 -3.77 -10.88
CA PRO A 78 7.49 -4.29 -9.53
C PRO A 78 6.02 -4.32 -9.10
N VAL A 79 5.70 -5.14 -8.11
CA VAL A 79 4.42 -5.10 -7.40
C VAL A 79 4.62 -4.29 -6.14
N SER A 80 3.73 -3.31 -5.88
CA SER A 80 3.71 -2.58 -4.62
C SER A 80 3.04 -3.41 -3.55
N VAL A 81 3.74 -3.66 -2.42
CA VAL A 81 3.24 -4.53 -1.35
C VAL A 81 3.48 -3.86 0.00
N GLY A 82 2.48 -3.88 0.88
CA GLY A 82 2.64 -3.37 2.23
C GLY A 82 1.66 -3.96 3.22
N CYS A 83 2.08 -3.97 4.49
CA CYS A 83 1.32 -4.47 5.62
C CYS A 83 1.17 -3.39 6.68
N GLY A 84 0.01 -3.31 7.33
CA GLY A 84 -0.27 -2.25 8.28
C GLY A 84 -0.16 -0.87 7.61
N PHE A 85 0.58 0.05 8.22
CA PHE A 85 0.79 1.37 7.60
C PHE A 85 1.60 1.30 6.31
N GLY A 86 2.46 0.31 6.14
CA GLY A 86 3.10 -0.01 4.87
C GLY A 86 2.09 -0.30 3.75
N GLY A 87 0.91 -0.85 4.09
CA GLY A 87 -0.21 -1.02 3.15
C GLY A 87 -0.77 0.32 2.66
N THR A 88 -0.81 1.34 3.54
CA THR A 88 -1.16 2.72 3.17
C THR A 88 -0.16 3.27 2.15
N HIS A 89 1.14 3.17 2.42
CA HIS A 89 2.18 3.62 1.49
C HIS A 89 2.13 2.89 0.15
N ALA A 90 1.96 1.56 0.18
CA ALA A 90 1.86 0.77 -1.04
C ALA A 90 0.67 1.22 -1.91
N ALA A 91 -0.47 1.50 -1.28
CA ALA A 91 -1.66 1.99 -1.97
C ALA A 91 -1.45 3.40 -2.55
N ILE A 92 -0.88 4.33 -1.79
CA ILE A 92 -0.57 5.70 -2.25
C ILE A 92 0.36 5.66 -3.46
N LEU A 93 1.46 4.91 -3.38
CA LEU A 93 2.42 4.76 -4.47
C LEU A 93 1.76 4.22 -5.75
N PHE A 94 1.01 3.13 -5.62
CA PHE A 94 0.35 2.51 -6.77
C PHE A 94 -0.73 3.42 -7.37
N LEU A 95 -1.60 4.00 -6.55
CA LEU A 95 -2.74 4.79 -7.03
C LEU A 95 -2.30 6.13 -7.64
N ARG A 96 -1.19 6.71 -7.19
CA ARG A 96 -0.62 7.93 -7.79
C ARG A 96 0.24 7.64 -9.03
N ARG A 97 0.90 6.48 -9.10
CA ARG A 97 1.79 6.11 -10.23
C ARG A 97 1.58 4.65 -10.66
N PRO A 98 0.39 4.32 -11.19
CA PRO A 98 0.09 2.95 -11.65
C PRO A 98 0.96 2.53 -12.85
N ASP A 99 1.59 3.48 -13.52
CA ASP A 99 2.56 3.25 -14.59
C ASP A 99 3.87 2.61 -14.09
N LEU A 100 4.20 2.77 -12.81
CA LEU A 100 5.41 2.23 -12.20
C LEU A 100 5.26 0.78 -11.70
N PHE A 101 4.03 0.28 -11.54
CA PHE A 101 3.78 -0.98 -10.85
C PHE A 101 2.93 -1.95 -11.69
N ALA A 102 3.21 -3.25 -11.54
CA ALA A 102 2.44 -4.33 -12.16
C ALA A 102 1.18 -4.70 -11.37
N GLY A 103 1.09 -4.33 -10.10
CA GLY A 103 -0.02 -4.64 -9.23
C GLY A 103 0.19 -4.11 -7.82
N LEU A 104 -0.77 -4.37 -6.95
CA LEU A 104 -0.82 -3.91 -5.55
C LEU A 104 -1.29 -5.01 -4.61
N ILE A 105 -0.65 -5.13 -3.45
CA ILE A 105 -1.18 -5.82 -2.26
C ILE A 105 -1.08 -4.85 -1.09
N SER A 106 -2.22 -4.36 -0.60
CA SER A 106 -2.32 -3.51 0.58
C SER A 106 -3.07 -4.25 1.68
N LEU A 107 -2.37 -4.61 2.75
CA LEU A 107 -2.91 -5.37 3.88
C LEU A 107 -3.03 -4.46 5.10
N ALA A 108 -4.23 -4.36 5.65
CA ALA A 108 -4.55 -3.54 6.83
C ALA A 108 -4.14 -2.06 6.69
N GLY A 109 -4.18 -1.51 5.47
CA GLY A 109 -3.89 -0.10 5.21
C GLY A 109 -5.01 0.83 5.70
N SER A 110 -4.68 2.12 5.81
CA SER A 110 -5.62 3.21 6.10
C SER A 110 -5.56 4.23 4.98
N TYR A 111 -6.70 4.63 4.43
CA TYR A 111 -6.77 5.37 3.16
C TYR A 111 -7.32 6.80 3.30
N ASP A 112 -7.53 7.26 4.54
CA ASP A 112 -7.98 8.61 4.91
C ASP A 112 -6.88 9.33 5.71
N ALA A 113 -6.12 10.18 5.05
CA ALA A 113 -5.03 10.90 5.69
C ALA A 113 -5.50 11.84 6.80
N LYS A 114 -6.72 12.38 6.70
CA LYS A 114 -7.27 13.31 7.68
C LYS A 114 -7.36 12.72 9.09
N THR A 115 -7.55 11.40 9.20
CA THR A 115 -7.56 10.70 10.49
C THR A 115 -6.27 10.97 11.31
N PHE A 116 -5.13 11.01 10.63
CA PHE A 116 -3.82 11.18 11.27
C PHE A 116 -3.41 12.64 11.44
N PHE A 117 -4.12 13.57 10.78
CA PHE A 117 -3.82 15.00 10.78
C PHE A 117 -4.92 15.83 11.48
N GLY A 118 -5.79 15.18 12.27
CA GLY A 118 -6.85 15.86 13.03
C GLY A 118 -7.84 16.61 12.14
N GLY A 119 -8.23 16.03 11.03
CA GLY A 119 -9.15 16.60 10.06
C GLY A 119 -8.55 17.63 9.10
N TRP A 120 -7.26 17.97 9.26
CA TRP A 120 -6.60 18.94 8.41
C TRP A 120 -6.16 18.32 7.07
N LEU A 121 -6.25 19.13 6.00
CA LEU A 121 -5.88 18.75 4.66
C LEU A 121 -5.27 19.93 3.91
N ASN A 122 -4.18 19.71 3.19
CA ASN A 122 -3.63 20.61 2.18
C ASN A 122 -3.44 19.86 0.87
N ALA A 123 -2.93 20.52 -0.17
CA ALA A 123 -2.75 19.88 -1.50
C ALA A 123 -1.87 18.63 -1.43
N ARG A 124 -0.74 18.67 -0.71
CA ARG A 124 0.17 17.53 -0.58
C ARG A 124 -0.44 16.36 0.18
N LEU A 125 -1.14 16.64 1.27
CA LEU A 125 -1.81 15.61 2.03
C LEU A 125 -3.01 15.02 1.27
N TYR A 126 -3.71 15.86 0.48
CA TYR A 126 -4.76 15.42 -0.44
C TYR A 126 -4.24 14.36 -1.42
N ASP A 127 -3.07 14.58 -2.03
CA ASP A 127 -2.45 13.63 -2.94
C ASP A 127 -2.01 12.33 -2.25
N ASN A 128 -1.82 12.35 -0.93
CA ASN A 128 -1.50 11.20 -0.09
C ASN A 128 -2.74 10.59 0.60
N SER A 129 -3.94 10.94 0.17
CA SER A 129 -5.21 10.45 0.75
C SER A 129 -6.11 9.85 -0.33
N PRO A 130 -6.05 8.53 -0.56
CA PRO A 130 -6.88 7.87 -1.57
C PRO A 130 -8.37 8.18 -1.47
N LEU A 131 -8.91 8.29 -0.27
CA LEU A 131 -10.32 8.65 -0.06
C LEU A 131 -10.64 10.13 -0.33
N ASP A 132 -9.64 10.98 -0.54
CA ASP A 132 -9.85 12.36 -0.95
C ASP A 132 -9.67 12.54 -2.46
N PHE A 133 -8.61 11.98 -3.08
CA PHE A 133 -8.36 12.22 -4.50
C PHE A 133 -9.14 11.31 -5.46
N LEU A 134 -9.37 10.03 -5.12
CA LEU A 134 -10.09 9.11 -6.01
C LEU A 134 -11.52 9.56 -6.31
N PRO A 135 -12.34 10.03 -5.34
CA PRO A 135 -13.68 10.52 -5.63
C PRO A 135 -13.72 11.70 -6.60
N ASN A 136 -12.64 12.48 -6.65
CA ASN A 136 -12.53 13.66 -7.52
C ASN A 136 -11.84 13.38 -8.87
N MET A 137 -11.42 12.14 -9.09
CA MET A 137 -10.83 11.73 -10.36
C MET A 137 -11.89 11.79 -11.48
N ALA A 138 -11.55 12.35 -12.63
CA ALA A 138 -12.44 12.36 -13.78
C ALA A 138 -12.79 10.92 -14.22
N ASN A 139 -14.02 10.69 -14.66
CA ASN A 139 -14.47 9.35 -15.07
C ASN A 139 -13.67 8.78 -16.26
N GLU A 140 -13.10 9.65 -17.07
CA GLU A 140 -12.28 9.29 -18.24
C GLU A 140 -10.78 9.46 -17.97
N HIS A 141 -10.38 9.47 -16.68
CA HIS A 141 -8.97 9.63 -16.34
C HIS A 141 -8.16 8.43 -16.85
N PRO A 142 -7.03 8.64 -17.55
CA PRO A 142 -6.23 7.57 -18.17
C PRO A 142 -5.79 6.48 -17.18
N TYR A 143 -5.63 6.81 -15.91
CA TYR A 143 -5.24 5.85 -14.88
C TYR A 143 -6.31 4.79 -14.60
N ILE A 144 -7.60 5.06 -14.85
CA ILE A 144 -8.66 4.07 -14.65
C ILE A 144 -8.44 2.86 -15.55
N GLU A 145 -8.04 3.08 -16.80
CA GLU A 145 -7.69 2.00 -17.72
C GLU A 145 -6.46 1.22 -17.22
N ILE A 146 -5.44 1.92 -16.74
CA ILE A 146 -4.24 1.28 -16.18
C ILE A 146 -4.58 0.48 -14.93
N TYR A 147 -5.37 1.03 -14.00
CA TYR A 147 -5.82 0.29 -12.81
C TYR A 147 -6.55 -1.00 -13.20
N ASN A 148 -7.46 -0.92 -14.16
CA ASN A 148 -8.26 -2.06 -14.60
C ASN A 148 -7.44 -3.12 -15.36
N ALA A 149 -6.29 -2.74 -15.91
CA ALA A 149 -5.32 -3.65 -16.51
C ALA A 149 -4.38 -4.32 -15.47
N ARG A 150 -4.44 -3.92 -14.19
CA ARG A 150 -3.59 -4.42 -13.10
C ARG A 150 -4.38 -5.26 -12.11
N LYS A 151 -3.66 -6.03 -11.30
CA LYS A 151 -4.24 -6.76 -10.17
C LYS A 151 -4.02 -5.99 -8.89
N MET A 152 -5.10 -5.57 -8.25
CA MET A 152 -5.08 -4.84 -6.98
C MET A 152 -5.79 -5.65 -5.91
N VAL A 153 -5.17 -5.74 -4.75
CA VAL A 153 -5.75 -6.33 -3.54
C VAL A 153 -5.71 -5.30 -2.42
N PHE A 154 -6.86 -5.09 -1.80
CA PHE A 154 -7.00 -4.36 -0.54
C PHE A 154 -7.65 -5.33 0.46
N CYS A 155 -6.93 -5.69 1.51
CA CYS A 155 -7.44 -6.65 2.49
C CYS A 155 -7.27 -6.12 3.92
N THR A 156 -8.28 -6.38 4.74
CA THR A 156 -8.22 -6.14 6.18
C THR A 156 -8.92 -7.27 6.93
N GLY A 157 -8.53 -7.49 8.20
CA GLY A 157 -9.32 -8.28 9.14
C GLY A 157 -10.40 -7.42 9.83
N GLN A 158 -11.11 -8.05 10.76
CA GLN A 158 -12.18 -7.43 11.55
C GLN A 158 -11.93 -7.56 13.06
N GLY A 159 -10.74 -8.05 13.45
CA GLY A 159 -10.31 -8.21 14.83
C GLY A 159 -9.71 -6.95 15.44
N GLU A 160 -8.96 -7.15 16.53
CA GLU A 160 -8.41 -6.06 17.33
C GLU A 160 -7.40 -5.20 16.53
N GLY A 161 -7.45 -3.88 16.73
CA GLY A 161 -6.54 -2.91 16.13
C GLY A 161 -6.80 -2.59 14.65
N LEU A 162 -7.89 -3.07 14.07
CA LEU A 162 -8.22 -2.92 12.65
C LEU A 162 -9.42 -2.00 12.35
N ASP A 163 -9.98 -1.32 13.34
CA ASP A 163 -11.18 -0.49 13.17
C ASP A 163 -11.02 0.58 12.09
N GLU A 164 -9.90 1.31 12.10
CA GLU A 164 -9.63 2.35 11.12
C GLU A 164 -9.35 1.77 9.71
N SER A 165 -8.58 0.69 9.65
CA SER A 165 -8.35 -0.01 8.39
C SER A 165 -9.65 -0.53 7.79
N ARG A 166 -10.50 -1.16 8.61
CA ARG A 166 -11.81 -1.68 8.18
C ARG A 166 -12.70 -0.55 7.68
N ARG A 167 -12.82 0.54 8.46
CA ARG A 167 -13.63 1.72 8.08
C ARG A 167 -13.19 2.28 6.73
N THR A 168 -11.89 2.52 6.57
CA THR A 168 -11.35 3.14 5.36
C THR A 168 -11.32 2.18 4.17
N THR A 169 -11.15 0.87 4.39
CA THR A 169 -11.26 -0.14 3.33
C THR A 169 -12.68 -0.25 2.79
N ASP A 170 -13.70 -0.16 3.66
CA ASP A 170 -15.11 -0.19 3.22
C ASP A 170 -15.48 1.05 2.40
N LEU A 171 -15.05 2.23 2.85
CA LEU A 171 -15.20 3.46 2.08
C LEU A 171 -14.47 3.39 0.73
N LEU A 172 -13.22 2.90 0.74
CA LEU A 172 -12.44 2.74 -0.49
C LEU A 172 -13.12 1.78 -1.47
N ARG A 173 -13.68 0.67 -1.00
CA ARG A 173 -14.46 -0.25 -1.83
C ARG A 173 -15.59 0.46 -2.57
N SER A 174 -16.33 1.30 -1.87
CA SER A 174 -17.43 2.09 -2.46
C SER A 174 -16.91 3.06 -3.51
N VAL A 175 -15.84 3.80 -3.21
CA VAL A 175 -15.20 4.74 -4.15
C VAL A 175 -14.68 4.03 -5.40
N LEU A 176 -13.98 2.90 -5.25
CA LEU A 176 -13.47 2.12 -6.38
C LEU A 176 -14.62 1.67 -7.29
N HIS A 177 -15.71 1.16 -6.70
CA HIS A 177 -16.90 0.77 -7.44
C HIS A 177 -17.54 1.95 -8.20
N GLU A 178 -17.72 3.10 -7.55
CA GLU A 178 -18.29 4.31 -8.16
C GLU A 178 -17.42 4.85 -9.31
N ARG A 179 -16.11 4.66 -9.24
CA ARG A 179 -15.15 5.09 -10.28
C ARG A 179 -14.93 4.03 -11.36
N GLY A 180 -15.57 2.88 -11.30
CA GLY A 180 -15.37 1.78 -12.25
C GLY A 180 -13.96 1.17 -12.18
N ILE A 181 -13.32 1.21 -11.01
CA ILE A 181 -11.99 0.66 -10.77
C ILE A 181 -12.13 -0.75 -10.20
N ASN A 182 -11.59 -1.74 -10.92
CA ASN A 182 -11.64 -3.14 -10.50
C ASN A 182 -10.53 -3.44 -9.49
N ALA A 183 -10.91 -3.90 -8.30
CA ALA A 183 -9.98 -4.36 -7.28
C ALA A 183 -10.59 -5.53 -6.50
N TRP A 184 -9.75 -6.42 -6.00
CA TRP A 184 -10.17 -7.41 -5.01
C TRP A 184 -10.11 -6.75 -3.63
N VAL A 185 -11.26 -6.37 -3.10
CA VAL A 185 -11.40 -5.87 -1.74
C VAL A 185 -11.92 -6.99 -0.86
N ASP A 186 -11.15 -7.39 0.15
CA ASP A 186 -11.43 -8.55 0.98
C ASP A 186 -11.47 -8.18 2.47
N PHE A 187 -12.42 -8.78 3.20
CA PHE A 187 -12.58 -8.62 4.64
C PHE A 187 -12.50 -10.00 5.30
N TRP A 188 -11.38 -10.27 5.97
CA TRP A 188 -11.22 -11.51 6.73
C TRP A 188 -11.97 -11.45 8.05
N GLY A 189 -12.07 -12.59 8.75
CA GLY A 189 -12.94 -12.76 9.92
C GLY A 189 -12.60 -11.87 11.12
N ALA A 190 -13.47 -11.95 12.14
CA ALA A 190 -13.28 -11.22 13.38
C ALA A 190 -12.14 -11.78 14.28
N ASP A 191 -11.62 -12.94 13.93
CA ASP A 191 -10.44 -13.58 14.51
C ASP A 191 -9.12 -13.08 13.90
N VAL A 192 -9.17 -12.19 12.92
CA VAL A 192 -8.02 -11.64 12.20
C VAL A 192 -7.65 -10.29 12.78
N ASP A 193 -6.61 -10.26 13.60
CA ASP A 193 -6.11 -9.07 14.27
C ASP A 193 -5.00 -8.37 13.47
N TYR A 194 -4.60 -7.18 13.94
CA TYR A 194 -3.48 -6.42 13.38
C TYR A 194 -2.15 -7.10 13.74
N GLY A 195 -1.44 -7.67 12.75
CA GLY A 195 -0.13 -8.25 13.00
C GLY A 195 0.41 -9.20 11.95
N TRP A 196 1.70 -9.51 12.09
CA TRP A 196 2.48 -10.30 11.15
C TRP A 196 1.97 -11.73 10.94
N GLU A 197 1.37 -12.33 11.95
CA GLU A 197 0.83 -13.69 11.81
C GLU A 197 -0.20 -13.78 10.69
N TRP A 198 -1.10 -12.79 10.64
CA TRP A 198 -2.14 -12.72 9.64
C TRP A 198 -1.62 -12.19 8.30
N TRP A 199 -0.78 -11.17 8.30
CA TRP A 199 -0.22 -10.62 7.07
C TRP A 199 0.61 -11.65 6.29
N LYS A 200 1.37 -12.53 6.96
CA LYS A 200 2.07 -13.62 6.29
C LYS A 200 1.11 -14.58 5.59
N LYS A 201 0.02 -14.97 6.24
CA LYS A 201 -1.02 -15.81 5.63
C LYS A 201 -1.66 -15.12 4.42
N GLN A 202 -1.98 -13.83 4.54
CA GLN A 202 -2.55 -13.00 3.48
C GLN A 202 -1.59 -12.82 2.30
N LEU A 203 -0.31 -12.59 2.56
CA LEU A 203 0.71 -12.51 1.50
C LEU A 203 0.76 -13.80 0.68
N VAL A 204 0.82 -14.95 1.32
CA VAL A 204 0.81 -16.26 0.66
C VAL A 204 -0.48 -16.47 -0.16
N TYR A 205 -1.60 -16.00 0.34
CA TYR A 205 -2.91 -16.15 -0.30
C TYR A 205 -3.08 -15.26 -1.53
N PHE A 206 -2.68 -13.98 -1.45
CA PHE A 206 -2.90 -13.01 -2.53
C PHE A 206 -1.78 -12.97 -3.57
N LEU A 207 -0.56 -13.36 -3.22
CA LEU A 207 0.59 -13.27 -4.12
C LEU A 207 0.37 -14.02 -5.45
N PRO A 208 -0.15 -15.27 -5.50
CA PRO A 208 -0.43 -15.95 -6.75
C PRO A 208 -1.38 -15.18 -7.67
N TYR A 209 -2.43 -14.58 -7.11
CA TYR A 209 -3.37 -13.77 -7.88
C TYR A 209 -2.69 -12.57 -8.53
N VAL A 210 -1.89 -11.82 -7.78
CA VAL A 210 -1.22 -10.63 -8.30
C VAL A 210 -0.12 -10.99 -9.32
N LEU A 211 0.53 -12.14 -9.15
CA LEU A 211 1.51 -12.65 -10.10
C LEU A 211 0.88 -13.28 -11.36
N GLY A 212 -0.46 -13.40 -11.43
CA GLY A 212 -1.16 -14.02 -12.56
C GLY A 212 -0.96 -15.54 -12.66
N ARG A 213 -0.93 -16.21 -11.53
CA ARG A 213 -0.66 -17.66 -11.41
C ARG A 213 -1.78 -18.37 -10.68
#